data_f48e418779c251e89fd878a31fa808b5
#
_entry.id   f48e418779c251e89fd878a31fa808b5
#
_cell.length_a   1.000
_cell.length_b   1.000
_cell.length_c   1.000
_cell.angle_alpha   90.00
_cell.angle_beta   90.00
_cell.angle_gamma   90.00
#
_symmetry.space_group_name_H-M   'P 1'
#
loop_
_entity.id
_entity.type
_entity.pdbx_description
1 polymer ?
#
loop_
_entity_poly.entity_id
_entity_poly.type
_entity_poly.pdbx_seq_one_letter_code
_entity_poly.pdbx_strand_id
1 'polypeptide(L)'
;MNSTNVTVPDAALMLAEINIGATVGIGYLGVAFASMLYGITCVQTYNYYQSSKSRSDQPTLKWLVAVLLLLDTLHQVFVVWSLYHYLIENFANPTAIITEVWTVNAGIIVNSFVSCIVEIFMVVRVWRFSHNPWITGFCQLLVVAQFATSLTFAIRAIQIYSQEVVTELVARLKTLGITALCTMAAADMSIAATMIFYLRRNRTGFRRSDNIISKLIILTVTTGTVTTCFTIADAIAYIAAPTTFYILFFTFTLSKLYINSLLTTLNTRDVIRNFGRYGGNTDINTIPLTNLGIERGNASPLDVVVSETKIVAISDGKNMSEASVPSFHA
;
A
#
# COMPACT_ATOMS: atom_id res chain seq x y z
N MET A 1 8.98 -29.02 -32.07
CA MET A 1 8.05 -29.40 -31.02
C MET A 1 8.43 -30.77 -30.50
N ASN A 2 9.38 -30.86 -29.59
CA ASN A 2 9.65 -32.07 -28.84
C ASN A 2 8.92 -31.97 -27.52
N SER A 3 7.72 -32.57 -27.48
CA SER A 3 7.10 -32.89 -26.20
C SER A 3 7.97 -33.99 -25.55
N THR A 4 8.85 -33.60 -24.63
CA THR A 4 9.47 -34.54 -23.72
C THR A 4 8.33 -35.18 -22.91
N ASN A 5 7.98 -36.41 -23.30
CA ASN A 5 7.04 -37.24 -22.53
C ASN A 5 7.70 -37.56 -21.17
N VAL A 6 7.51 -36.66 -20.20
CA VAL A 6 7.87 -36.93 -18.80
C VAL A 6 7.01 -38.09 -18.34
N THR A 7 7.64 -39.20 -17.97
CA THR A 7 6.93 -40.40 -17.50
C THR A 7 6.29 -40.11 -16.14
N VAL A 8 5.16 -40.75 -15.84
CA VAL A 8 4.42 -40.57 -14.55
C VAL A 8 5.32 -40.72 -13.31
N PRO A 9 6.31 -41.65 -13.27
CA PRO A 9 7.28 -41.74 -12.19
C PRO A 9 8.16 -40.50 -12.03
N ASP A 10 8.60 -39.89 -13.15
CA ASP A 10 9.46 -38.71 -13.11
C ASP A 10 8.69 -37.48 -12.64
N ALA A 11 7.43 -37.34 -13.04
CA ALA A 11 6.55 -36.29 -12.58
C ALA A 11 6.27 -36.37 -11.07
N ALA A 12 6.06 -37.60 -10.54
CA ALA A 12 5.84 -37.83 -9.11
C ALA A 12 7.09 -37.52 -8.29
N LEU A 13 8.28 -37.84 -8.79
CA LEU A 13 9.55 -37.50 -8.15
C LEU A 13 9.77 -35.96 -8.14
N MET A 14 9.52 -35.28 -9.24
CA MET A 14 9.60 -33.82 -9.31
C MET A 14 8.62 -33.14 -8.34
N LEU A 15 7.38 -33.64 -8.22
CA LEU A 15 6.40 -33.13 -7.25
C LEU A 15 6.84 -33.34 -5.80
N ALA A 16 7.53 -34.46 -5.50
CA ALA A 16 8.05 -34.73 -4.16
C ALA A 16 9.19 -33.77 -3.76
N GLU A 17 9.94 -33.25 -4.72
CA GLU A 17 11.01 -32.26 -4.48
C GLU A 17 10.49 -30.82 -4.38
N ILE A 18 9.33 -30.50 -4.98
CA ILE A 18 8.74 -29.17 -4.94
C ILE A 18 8.03 -28.96 -3.60
N ASN A 19 8.47 -27.97 -2.84
CA ASN A 19 7.75 -27.54 -1.64
C ASN A 19 6.47 -26.77 -2.05
N ILE A 20 5.34 -27.45 -2.15
CA ILE A 20 4.04 -26.91 -2.55
C ILE A 20 3.63 -25.74 -1.64
N GLY A 21 3.97 -25.79 -0.35
CA GLY A 21 3.68 -24.73 0.60
C GLY A 21 4.45 -23.44 0.26
N ALA A 22 5.75 -23.56 -0.06
CA ALA A 22 6.60 -22.41 -0.40
C ALA A 22 6.42 -21.89 -1.83
N THR A 23 5.70 -22.62 -2.68
CA THR A 23 5.36 -22.23 -4.05
C THR A 23 3.89 -21.81 -4.13
N VAL A 24 3.03 -22.74 -4.50
CA VAL A 24 1.60 -22.47 -4.75
C VAL A 24 0.88 -21.93 -3.50
N GLY A 25 1.23 -22.42 -2.29
CA GLY A 25 0.66 -21.96 -1.03
C GLY A 25 0.94 -20.49 -0.75
N ILE A 26 2.20 -20.05 -0.93
CA ILE A 26 2.59 -18.63 -0.79
C ILE A 26 1.97 -17.78 -1.91
N GLY A 27 1.93 -18.30 -3.14
CA GLY A 27 1.23 -17.62 -4.25
C GLY A 27 -0.25 -17.36 -3.93
N TYR A 28 -0.95 -18.36 -3.36
CA TYR A 28 -2.33 -18.21 -2.90
C TYR A 28 -2.49 -17.12 -1.82
N LEU A 29 -1.61 -17.13 -0.81
CA LEU A 29 -1.62 -16.08 0.23
C LEU A 29 -1.35 -14.69 -0.37
N GLY A 30 -0.45 -14.59 -1.36
CA GLY A 30 -0.19 -13.35 -2.08
C GLY A 30 -1.42 -12.80 -2.79
N VAL A 31 -2.14 -13.67 -3.52
CA VAL A 31 -3.39 -13.28 -4.20
C VAL A 31 -4.48 -12.91 -3.21
N ALA A 32 -4.64 -13.67 -2.12
CA ALA A 32 -5.62 -13.37 -1.08
C ALA A 32 -5.35 -12.00 -0.44
N PHE A 33 -4.11 -11.72 -0.07
CA PHE A 33 -3.70 -10.45 0.52
C PHE A 33 -3.86 -9.29 -0.46
N ALA A 34 -3.43 -9.46 -1.72
CA ALA A 34 -3.63 -8.46 -2.78
C ALA A 34 -5.11 -8.17 -3.01
N SER A 35 -5.98 -9.19 -2.97
CA SER A 35 -7.44 -9.04 -3.13
C SER A 35 -8.07 -8.25 -1.98
N MET A 36 -7.62 -8.46 -0.74
CA MET A 36 -8.05 -7.66 0.42
C MET A 36 -7.67 -6.19 0.26
N LEU A 37 -6.43 -5.92 -0.15
CA LEU A 37 -5.95 -4.55 -0.41
C LEU A 37 -6.68 -3.91 -1.59
N TYR A 38 -7.03 -4.66 -2.63
CA TYR A 38 -7.85 -4.19 -3.74
C TYR A 38 -9.25 -3.77 -3.27
N GLY A 39 -9.86 -4.54 -2.36
CA GLY A 39 -11.12 -4.16 -1.73
C GLY A 39 -11.01 -2.81 -0.99
N ILE A 40 -9.90 -2.59 -0.27
CA ILE A 40 -9.60 -1.30 0.37
C ILE A 40 -9.46 -0.18 -0.67
N THR A 41 -8.77 -0.43 -1.80
CA THR A 41 -8.66 0.52 -2.91
C THR A 41 -10.04 0.95 -3.42
N CYS A 42 -10.97 0.00 -3.63
CA CYS A 42 -12.33 0.27 -4.08
C CYS A 42 -13.08 1.18 -3.09
N VAL A 43 -13.04 0.85 -1.80
CA VAL A 43 -13.68 1.66 -0.74
C VAL A 43 -13.06 3.05 -0.65
N GLN A 44 -11.74 3.17 -0.71
CA GLN A 44 -11.05 4.46 -0.67
C GLN A 44 -11.37 5.32 -1.90
N THR A 45 -11.48 4.71 -3.08
CA THR A 45 -11.88 5.39 -4.31
C THR A 45 -13.33 5.88 -4.23
N TYR A 46 -14.24 5.05 -3.73
CA TYR A 46 -15.62 5.44 -3.48
C TYR A 46 -15.70 6.64 -2.53
N ASN A 47 -15.00 6.56 -1.40
CA ASN A 47 -14.96 7.66 -0.41
C ASN A 47 -14.37 8.95 -1.02
N TYR A 48 -13.35 8.84 -1.88
CA TYR A 48 -12.78 9.99 -2.59
C TYR A 48 -13.84 10.69 -3.44
N TYR A 49 -14.62 9.95 -4.27
CA TYR A 49 -15.63 10.55 -5.14
C TYR A 49 -16.85 11.06 -4.39
N GLN A 50 -17.20 10.50 -3.23
CA GLN A 50 -18.28 10.98 -2.37
C GLN A 50 -17.89 12.24 -1.58
N SER A 51 -16.61 12.48 -1.38
CA SER A 51 -16.12 13.64 -0.62
C SER A 51 -16.54 14.96 -1.28
N SER A 52 -17.03 15.89 -0.47
CA SER A 52 -17.40 17.25 -0.90
C SER A 52 -16.22 17.98 -1.59
N LYS A 53 -14.99 17.63 -1.25
CA LYS A 53 -13.79 18.20 -1.86
C LYS A 53 -13.47 17.64 -3.23
N SER A 54 -13.75 16.37 -3.47
CA SER A 54 -13.59 15.80 -4.80
C SER A 54 -14.38 16.61 -5.84
N ARG A 55 -15.51 17.19 -5.45
CA ARG A 55 -16.29 18.07 -6.33
C ARG A 55 -15.54 19.35 -6.74
N SER A 56 -14.70 19.88 -5.84
CA SER A 56 -13.88 21.08 -6.09
C SER A 56 -12.44 20.77 -6.53
N ASP A 57 -12.02 19.50 -6.54
CA ASP A 57 -10.70 19.10 -7.03
C ASP A 57 -10.59 19.29 -8.54
N GLN A 58 -9.36 19.58 -9.00
CA GLN A 58 -9.07 19.68 -10.43
C GLN A 58 -9.44 18.37 -11.16
N PRO A 59 -9.96 18.43 -12.37
CA PRO A 59 -10.33 17.25 -13.14
C PRO A 59 -9.17 16.27 -13.32
N THR A 60 -7.94 16.78 -13.43
CA THR A 60 -6.71 15.97 -13.51
C THR A 60 -6.58 14.98 -12.34
N LEU A 61 -6.91 15.41 -11.11
CA LEU A 61 -6.81 14.54 -9.94
C LEU A 61 -7.89 13.46 -9.92
N LYS A 62 -9.08 13.78 -10.40
CA LYS A 62 -10.18 12.81 -10.57
C LYS A 62 -9.82 11.75 -11.60
N TRP A 63 -9.27 12.17 -12.74
CA TRP A 63 -8.78 11.26 -13.76
C TRP A 63 -7.62 10.39 -13.26
N LEU A 64 -6.70 10.95 -12.48
CA LEU A 64 -5.61 10.20 -11.86
C LEU A 64 -6.17 9.02 -11.02
N VAL A 65 -7.14 9.29 -10.14
CA VAL A 65 -7.77 8.27 -9.30
C VAL A 65 -8.51 7.21 -10.15
N ALA A 66 -9.22 7.64 -11.19
CA ALA A 66 -9.92 6.71 -12.10
C ALA A 66 -8.94 5.80 -12.86
N VAL A 67 -7.86 6.37 -13.40
CA VAL A 67 -6.82 5.61 -14.12
C VAL A 67 -6.13 4.62 -13.19
N LEU A 68 -5.79 5.04 -11.97
CA LEU A 68 -5.18 4.14 -10.98
C LEU A 68 -6.11 2.99 -10.60
N LEU A 69 -7.41 3.23 -10.40
CA LEU A 69 -8.37 2.16 -10.15
C LEU A 69 -8.46 1.19 -11.35
N LEU A 70 -8.47 1.71 -12.58
CA LEU A 70 -8.49 0.89 -13.78
C LEU A 70 -7.24 -0.01 -13.87
N LEU A 71 -6.05 0.57 -13.66
CA LEU A 71 -4.79 -0.17 -13.66
C LEU A 71 -4.75 -1.21 -12.53
N ASP A 72 -5.25 -0.85 -11.34
CA ASP A 72 -5.34 -1.77 -10.19
C ASP A 72 -6.26 -2.96 -10.46
N THR A 73 -7.39 -2.70 -11.10
CA THR A 73 -8.34 -3.74 -11.54
C THR A 73 -7.70 -4.67 -12.57
N LEU A 74 -7.02 -4.11 -13.57
CA LEU A 74 -6.31 -4.88 -14.58
C LEU A 74 -5.21 -5.75 -13.95
N HIS A 75 -4.41 -5.17 -13.04
CA HIS A 75 -3.40 -5.91 -12.29
C HIS A 75 -4.04 -7.04 -11.47
N GLN A 76 -5.18 -6.79 -10.82
CA GLN A 76 -5.89 -7.81 -10.04
C GLN A 76 -6.37 -8.98 -10.91
N VAL A 77 -6.83 -8.72 -12.11
CA VAL A 77 -7.20 -9.76 -13.09
C VAL A 77 -6.00 -10.63 -13.43
N PHE A 78 -4.83 -10.04 -13.71
CA PHE A 78 -3.62 -10.79 -14.02
C PHE A 78 -3.15 -11.64 -12.83
N VAL A 79 -3.20 -11.11 -11.62
CA VAL A 79 -2.82 -11.79 -10.38
C VAL A 79 -3.71 -13.02 -10.14
N VAL A 80 -5.03 -12.87 -10.25
CA VAL A 80 -5.99 -13.97 -10.09
C VAL A 80 -5.83 -15.01 -11.19
N TRP A 81 -5.65 -14.58 -12.44
CA TRP A 81 -5.43 -15.48 -13.57
C TRP A 81 -4.14 -16.30 -13.41
N SER A 82 -3.05 -15.68 -12.96
CA SER A 82 -1.79 -16.40 -12.69
C SER A 82 -1.99 -17.55 -11.71
N LEU A 83 -2.72 -17.30 -10.62
CA LEU A 83 -3.00 -18.32 -9.63
C LEU A 83 -3.94 -19.41 -10.17
N TYR A 84 -4.97 -19.02 -10.93
CA TYR A 84 -5.89 -19.95 -11.56
C TYR A 84 -5.16 -20.91 -12.51
N HIS A 85 -4.21 -20.39 -13.29
CA HIS A 85 -3.36 -21.19 -14.17
C HIS A 85 -2.57 -22.28 -13.40
N TYR A 86 -1.95 -21.93 -12.29
CA TYR A 86 -1.18 -22.90 -11.50
C TYR A 86 -2.04 -23.89 -10.72
N LEU A 87 -3.18 -23.45 -10.18
CA LEU A 87 -4.00 -24.26 -9.28
C LEU A 87 -5.04 -25.11 -10.00
N ILE A 88 -5.61 -24.61 -11.09
CA ILE A 88 -6.77 -25.23 -11.75
C ILE A 88 -6.39 -25.82 -13.11
N GLU A 89 -5.87 -24.98 -14.03
CA GLU A 89 -5.55 -25.48 -15.38
C GLU A 89 -4.43 -26.50 -15.39
N ASN A 90 -3.46 -26.34 -14.49
CA ASN A 90 -2.30 -27.22 -14.37
C ASN A 90 -2.25 -27.93 -13.02
N PHE A 91 -3.39 -28.38 -12.53
CA PHE A 91 -3.46 -29.12 -11.27
C PHE A 91 -2.57 -30.37 -11.34
N ALA A 92 -1.72 -30.55 -10.31
CA ALA A 92 -0.76 -31.64 -10.20
C ALA A 92 0.25 -31.77 -11.37
N ASN A 93 0.47 -30.71 -12.13
CA ASN A 93 1.49 -30.67 -13.18
C ASN A 93 2.77 -29.96 -12.66
N PRO A 94 3.85 -30.71 -12.30
CA PRO A 94 5.06 -30.12 -11.74
C PRO A 94 5.78 -29.20 -12.72
N THR A 95 5.68 -29.50 -14.03
CA THR A 95 6.35 -28.66 -15.06
C THR A 95 5.73 -27.29 -15.18
N ALA A 96 4.44 -27.13 -14.91
CA ALA A 96 3.78 -25.83 -14.91
C ALA A 96 4.23 -24.94 -13.74
N ILE A 97 4.58 -25.53 -12.58
CA ILE A 97 5.04 -24.77 -11.40
C ILE A 97 6.43 -24.18 -11.65
N ILE A 98 7.26 -24.84 -12.45
CA ILE A 98 8.61 -24.38 -12.78
C ILE A 98 8.67 -23.51 -14.05
N THR A 99 7.55 -23.31 -14.72
CA THR A 99 7.42 -22.39 -15.86
C THR A 99 6.69 -21.11 -15.46
N GLU A 100 7.17 -19.97 -15.91
CA GLU A 100 6.53 -18.71 -15.64
C GLU A 100 5.28 -18.51 -16.51
N VAL A 101 4.25 -17.84 -16.00
CA VAL A 101 3.04 -17.48 -16.76
C VAL A 101 3.18 -16.05 -17.27
N TRP A 102 2.83 -15.79 -18.53
CA TRP A 102 2.93 -14.46 -19.16
C TRP A 102 2.16 -13.37 -18.37
N THR A 103 1.10 -13.73 -17.64
CA THR A 103 0.30 -12.80 -16.83
C THR A 103 1.09 -12.24 -15.66
N VAL A 104 2.08 -12.95 -15.14
CA VAL A 104 3.00 -12.44 -14.11
C VAL A 104 3.78 -11.24 -14.67
N ASN A 105 4.37 -11.40 -15.85
CA ASN A 105 5.13 -10.33 -16.51
C ASN A 105 4.24 -9.16 -16.94
N ALA A 106 3.03 -9.43 -17.42
CA ALA A 106 2.03 -8.39 -17.69
C ALA A 106 1.66 -7.62 -16.42
N GLY A 107 1.54 -8.33 -15.29
CA GLY A 107 1.34 -7.73 -13.97
C GLY A 107 2.49 -6.79 -13.57
N ILE A 108 3.75 -7.21 -13.80
CA ILE A 108 4.93 -6.36 -13.52
C ILE A 108 4.92 -5.09 -14.39
N ILE A 109 4.50 -5.18 -15.66
CA ILE A 109 4.36 -4.00 -16.53
C ILE A 109 3.33 -3.03 -15.93
N VAL A 110 2.14 -3.52 -15.58
CA VAL A 110 1.09 -2.69 -14.98
C VAL A 110 1.55 -2.08 -13.66
N ASN A 111 2.22 -2.87 -12.80
CA ASN A 111 2.81 -2.37 -11.55
C ASN A 111 3.84 -1.26 -11.79
N SER A 112 4.67 -1.37 -12.83
CA SER A 112 5.65 -0.33 -13.20
C SER A 112 4.97 0.99 -13.57
N PHE A 113 3.83 0.95 -14.28
CA PHE A 113 3.05 2.16 -14.56
C PHE A 113 2.40 2.72 -13.31
N VAL A 114 1.83 1.88 -12.45
CA VAL A 114 1.20 2.30 -11.19
C VAL A 114 2.22 2.99 -10.29
N SER A 115 3.37 2.37 -10.03
CA SER A 115 4.43 2.95 -9.19
C SER A 115 4.91 4.29 -9.77
N CYS A 116 5.19 4.34 -11.06
CA CYS A 116 5.64 5.56 -11.75
C CYS A 116 4.63 6.71 -11.57
N ILE A 117 3.34 6.47 -11.79
CA ILE A 117 2.28 7.48 -11.65
C ILE A 117 2.19 7.97 -10.21
N VAL A 118 2.20 7.06 -9.23
CA VAL A 118 2.12 7.41 -7.80
C VAL A 118 3.36 8.19 -7.36
N GLU A 119 4.55 7.76 -7.75
CA GLU A 119 5.80 8.43 -7.40
C GLU A 119 5.91 9.82 -8.05
N ILE A 120 5.52 9.98 -9.32
CA ILE A 120 5.44 11.31 -9.96
C ILE A 120 4.51 12.23 -9.15
N PHE A 121 3.36 11.73 -8.70
CA PHE A 121 2.47 12.51 -7.84
C PHE A 121 3.17 12.93 -6.54
N MET A 122 3.93 12.03 -5.91
CA MET A 122 4.68 12.33 -4.69
C MET A 122 5.83 13.32 -4.96
N VAL A 123 6.53 13.23 -6.10
CA VAL A 123 7.58 14.17 -6.51
C VAL A 123 6.99 15.58 -6.77
N VAL A 124 5.83 15.68 -7.41
CA VAL A 124 5.12 16.97 -7.54
C VAL A 124 4.79 17.56 -6.18
N ARG A 125 4.46 16.73 -5.21
CA ARG A 125 4.22 17.16 -3.83
C ARG A 125 5.52 17.64 -3.16
N VAL A 126 6.64 16.93 -3.35
CA VAL A 126 7.97 17.39 -2.92
C VAL A 126 8.28 18.75 -3.49
N TRP A 127 8.05 18.98 -4.79
CA TRP A 127 8.24 20.28 -5.42
C TRP A 127 7.46 21.40 -4.74
N ARG A 128 6.20 21.17 -4.41
CA ARG A 128 5.33 22.15 -3.75
C ARG A 128 5.81 22.58 -2.36
N PHE A 129 6.58 21.72 -1.67
CA PHE A 129 7.10 22.04 -0.34
C PHE A 129 8.56 22.46 -0.35
N SER A 130 9.37 21.98 -1.28
CA SER A 130 10.81 22.26 -1.33
C SER A 130 11.13 23.55 -2.10
N HIS A 131 10.40 23.81 -3.18
CA HIS A 131 10.72 24.83 -4.19
C HIS A 131 12.18 24.76 -4.70
N ASN A 132 12.84 23.60 -4.52
CA ASN A 132 14.22 23.40 -4.93
C ASN A 132 14.29 22.46 -6.15
N PRO A 133 14.69 22.97 -7.33
CA PRO A 133 14.70 22.17 -8.56
C PRO A 133 15.70 21.00 -8.53
N TRP A 134 16.83 21.16 -7.83
CA TRP A 134 17.86 20.13 -7.80
C TRP A 134 17.41 18.87 -7.05
N ILE A 135 16.77 19.06 -5.90
CA ILE A 135 16.29 17.93 -5.08
C ILE A 135 15.12 17.24 -5.76
N THR A 136 14.18 18.02 -6.30
CA THR A 136 13.05 17.46 -7.05
C THR A 136 13.53 16.75 -8.32
N GLY A 137 14.50 17.32 -9.04
CA GLY A 137 15.11 16.72 -10.21
C GLY A 137 15.83 15.41 -9.88
N PHE A 138 16.52 15.34 -8.75
CA PHE A 138 17.14 14.09 -8.28
C PHE A 138 16.10 13.00 -7.99
N CYS A 139 15.03 13.32 -7.25
CA CYS A 139 13.94 12.38 -7.01
C CYS A 139 13.29 11.92 -8.33
N GLN A 140 13.03 12.85 -9.26
CA GLN A 140 12.45 12.51 -10.56
C GLN A 140 13.38 11.61 -11.39
N LEU A 141 14.69 11.82 -11.33
CA LEU A 141 15.66 10.96 -12.02
C LEU A 141 15.60 9.53 -11.52
N LEU A 142 15.51 9.33 -10.20
CA LEU A 142 15.36 7.99 -9.60
C LEU A 142 14.07 7.32 -10.04
N VAL A 143 12.94 8.05 -10.10
CA VAL A 143 11.66 7.53 -10.59
C VAL A 143 11.76 7.08 -12.04
N VAL A 144 12.40 7.86 -12.90
CA VAL A 144 12.62 7.49 -14.31
C VAL A 144 13.54 6.27 -14.41
N ALA A 145 14.61 6.20 -13.63
CA ALA A 145 15.53 5.08 -13.62
C ALA A 145 14.83 3.78 -13.19
N GLN A 146 14.04 3.83 -12.11
CA GLN A 146 13.23 2.71 -11.63
C GLN A 146 12.24 2.25 -12.69
N PHE A 147 11.47 3.15 -13.28
CA PHE A 147 10.51 2.81 -14.34
C PHE A 147 11.20 2.14 -15.54
N ALA A 148 12.33 2.69 -16.00
CA ALA A 148 13.09 2.14 -17.11
C ALA A 148 13.64 0.74 -16.79
N THR A 149 14.20 0.53 -15.59
CA THR A 149 14.75 -0.77 -15.19
C THR A 149 13.66 -1.83 -15.00
N SER A 150 12.53 -1.48 -14.35
CA SER A 150 11.40 -2.39 -14.16
C SER A 150 10.74 -2.78 -15.49
N LEU A 151 10.54 -1.81 -16.39
CA LEU A 151 9.97 -2.08 -17.71
C LEU A 151 10.91 -2.94 -18.57
N THR A 152 12.23 -2.65 -18.52
CA THR A 152 13.23 -3.44 -19.23
C THR A 152 13.26 -4.87 -18.70
N PHE A 153 13.17 -5.06 -17.38
CA PHE A 153 13.09 -6.39 -16.78
C PHE A 153 11.87 -7.16 -17.30
N ALA A 154 10.68 -6.57 -17.26
CA ALA A 154 9.46 -7.23 -17.71
C ALA A 154 9.47 -7.57 -19.21
N ILE A 155 9.97 -6.67 -20.06
CA ILE A 155 10.09 -6.90 -21.50
C ILE A 155 11.09 -8.04 -21.78
N ARG A 156 12.24 -8.05 -21.11
CA ARG A 156 13.23 -9.13 -21.26
C ARG A 156 12.70 -10.46 -20.76
N ALA A 157 11.97 -10.47 -19.64
CA ALA A 157 11.32 -11.66 -19.13
C ALA A 157 10.33 -12.24 -20.16
N ILE A 158 9.50 -11.41 -20.80
CA ILE A 158 8.58 -11.86 -21.86
C ILE A 158 9.33 -12.41 -23.08
N GLN A 159 10.45 -11.80 -23.49
CA GLN A 159 11.24 -12.25 -24.64
C GLN A 159 11.85 -13.64 -24.40
N ILE A 160 12.26 -13.95 -23.19
CA ILE A 160 12.90 -15.22 -22.81
C ILE A 160 11.86 -16.27 -22.43
N TYR A 161 10.69 -15.85 -21.95
CA TYR A 161 9.59 -16.68 -21.43
C TYR A 161 9.25 -17.93 -22.23
N SER A 162 9.30 -17.85 -23.55
CA SER A 162 8.87 -18.97 -24.41
C SER A 162 9.88 -20.11 -24.54
N GLN A 163 11.05 -20.01 -23.92
CA GLN A 163 12.18 -20.90 -24.21
C GLN A 163 12.88 -21.49 -22.98
N GLU A 164 12.64 -20.98 -21.76
CA GLU A 164 13.44 -21.35 -20.60
C GLU A 164 12.62 -21.62 -19.32
N VAL A 165 13.21 -22.43 -18.43
CA VAL A 165 12.72 -22.69 -17.08
C VAL A 165 12.93 -21.45 -16.18
N VAL A 166 12.03 -21.21 -15.22
CA VAL A 166 12.08 -20.05 -14.30
C VAL A 166 13.45 -19.84 -13.66
N THR A 167 14.14 -20.91 -13.27
CA THR A 167 15.47 -20.82 -12.66
C THR A 167 16.52 -20.22 -13.56
N GLU A 168 16.52 -20.57 -14.85
CA GLU A 168 17.45 -20.00 -15.84
C GLU A 168 17.07 -18.56 -16.17
N LEU A 169 15.77 -18.29 -16.31
CA LEU A 169 15.24 -16.94 -16.50
C LEU A 169 15.68 -16.01 -15.36
N VAL A 170 15.49 -16.44 -14.09
CA VAL A 170 15.93 -15.67 -12.92
C VAL A 170 17.44 -15.50 -12.90
N ALA A 171 18.22 -16.53 -13.23
CA ALA A 171 19.68 -16.43 -13.27
C ALA A 171 20.18 -15.41 -14.31
N ARG A 172 19.59 -15.39 -15.52
CA ARG A 172 19.93 -14.43 -16.59
C ARG A 172 19.51 -13.01 -16.27
N LEU A 173 18.34 -12.83 -15.63
CA LEU A 173 17.80 -11.52 -15.31
C LEU A 173 18.16 -11.04 -13.89
N LYS A 174 18.92 -11.83 -13.12
CA LYS A 174 19.23 -11.57 -11.71
C LYS A 174 19.75 -10.15 -11.47
N THR A 175 20.74 -9.74 -12.23
CA THR A 175 21.33 -8.40 -12.09
C THR A 175 20.32 -7.30 -12.40
N LEU A 176 19.52 -7.46 -13.45
CA LEU A 176 18.51 -6.49 -13.84
C LEU A 176 17.37 -6.42 -12.84
N GLY A 177 16.90 -7.56 -12.31
CA GLY A 177 15.88 -7.62 -11.26
C GLY A 177 16.33 -6.95 -9.97
N ILE A 178 17.55 -7.26 -9.50
CA ILE A 178 18.14 -6.60 -8.32
C ILE A 178 18.27 -5.09 -8.56
N THR A 179 18.72 -4.67 -9.74
CA THR A 179 18.83 -3.25 -10.07
C THR A 179 17.48 -2.55 -10.03
N ALA A 180 16.43 -3.18 -10.58
CA ALA A 180 15.07 -2.64 -10.56
C ALA A 180 14.55 -2.47 -9.13
N LEU A 181 14.72 -3.49 -8.27
CA LEU A 181 14.28 -3.43 -6.87
C LEU A 181 15.10 -2.42 -6.04
N CYS A 182 16.42 -2.33 -6.27
CA CYS A 182 17.27 -1.35 -5.60
C CYS A 182 16.92 0.09 -6.02
N THR A 183 16.68 0.34 -7.31
CA THR A 183 16.28 1.68 -7.79
C THR A 183 14.90 2.07 -7.26
N MET A 184 13.97 1.12 -7.14
CA MET A 184 12.66 1.30 -6.54
C MET A 184 12.76 1.69 -5.05
N ALA A 185 13.52 0.93 -4.27
CA ALA A 185 13.74 1.26 -2.86
C ALA A 185 14.42 2.62 -2.70
N ALA A 186 15.41 2.95 -3.55
CA ALA A 186 16.11 4.23 -3.51
C ALA A 186 15.18 5.41 -3.86
N ALA A 187 14.28 5.25 -4.83
CA ALA A 187 13.27 6.25 -5.18
C ALA A 187 12.31 6.50 -4.01
N ASP A 188 11.72 5.44 -3.45
CA ASP A 188 10.82 5.51 -2.30
C ASP A 188 11.47 6.21 -1.10
N MET A 189 12.68 5.76 -0.73
CA MET A 189 13.41 6.34 0.41
C MET A 189 13.77 7.81 0.18
N SER A 190 14.20 8.18 -1.02
CA SER A 190 14.57 9.57 -1.34
C SER A 190 13.37 10.50 -1.31
N ILE A 191 12.23 10.08 -1.85
CA ILE A 191 10.96 10.84 -1.82
C ILE A 191 10.49 11.00 -0.37
N ALA A 192 10.45 9.90 0.40
CA ALA A 192 10.00 9.93 1.79
C ALA A 192 10.91 10.83 2.67
N ALA A 193 12.24 10.65 2.58
CA ALA A 193 13.21 11.44 3.34
C ALA A 193 13.11 12.93 3.01
N THR A 194 13.05 13.27 1.73
CA THR A 194 12.91 14.64 1.24
C THR A 194 11.61 15.26 1.74
N MET A 195 10.50 14.53 1.64
CA MET A 195 9.20 14.99 2.09
C MET A 195 9.19 15.28 3.60
N ILE A 196 9.74 14.36 4.42
CA ILE A 196 9.84 14.53 5.88
C ILE A 196 10.71 15.75 6.22
N PHE A 197 11.86 15.90 5.56
CA PHE A 197 12.77 17.02 5.79
C PHE A 197 12.10 18.37 5.54
N TYR A 198 11.46 18.52 4.37
CA TYR A 198 10.82 19.81 4.03
C TYR A 198 9.54 20.07 4.83
N LEU A 199 8.75 19.03 5.15
CA LEU A 199 7.60 19.21 6.03
C LEU A 199 8.01 19.67 7.42
N ARG A 200 9.10 19.10 7.98
CA ARG A 200 9.65 19.55 9.27
C ARG A 200 10.17 21.00 9.21
N ARG A 201 10.83 21.36 8.12
CA ARG A 201 11.37 22.73 7.92
C ARG A 201 10.27 23.77 7.77
N ASN A 202 9.14 23.41 7.18
CA ASN A 202 8.02 24.32 6.93
C ASN A 202 7.06 24.46 8.14
N ARG A 203 7.45 24.00 9.33
CA ARG A 203 6.70 24.29 10.56
C ARG A 203 6.76 25.77 10.88
N THR A 204 5.58 26.35 11.15
CA THR A 204 5.42 27.80 11.33
C THR A 204 5.34 28.23 12.79
N GLY A 205 5.31 27.27 13.76
CA GLY A 205 5.08 27.53 15.17
C GLY A 205 3.59 27.71 15.56
N PHE A 206 2.70 27.86 14.59
CA PHE A 206 1.26 27.91 14.84
C PHE A 206 0.71 26.50 15.06
N ARG A 207 0.17 26.21 16.25
CA ARG A 207 -0.35 24.87 16.65
C ARG A 207 -1.23 24.22 15.59
N ARG A 208 -2.12 24.98 14.94
CA ARG A 208 -3.04 24.48 13.91
C ARG A 208 -2.30 24.00 12.64
N SER A 209 -1.36 24.79 12.16
CA SER A 209 -0.53 24.45 10.97
C SER A 209 0.39 23.28 11.28
N ASP A 210 1.04 23.29 12.44
CA ASP A 210 2.00 22.28 12.85
C ASP A 210 1.34 20.92 13.11
N ASN A 211 0.09 20.87 13.58
CA ASN A 211 -0.70 19.65 13.70
C ASN A 211 -1.02 19.05 12.33
N ILE A 212 -1.33 19.87 11.34
CA ILE A 212 -1.56 19.41 9.95
C ILE A 212 -0.27 18.82 9.39
N ILE A 213 0.85 19.53 9.54
CA ILE A 213 2.17 19.10 9.08
C ILE A 213 2.57 17.78 9.77
N SER A 214 2.37 17.66 11.09
CA SER A 214 2.68 16.43 11.82
C SER A 214 1.91 15.22 11.33
N LYS A 215 0.60 15.36 11.05
CA LYS A 215 -0.21 14.29 10.47
C LYS A 215 0.25 13.90 9.07
N LEU A 216 0.64 14.87 8.26
CA LEU A 216 1.21 14.62 6.93
C LEU A 216 2.56 13.90 7.01
N ILE A 217 3.41 14.24 7.99
CA ILE A 217 4.68 13.55 8.25
C ILE A 217 4.40 12.10 8.62
N ILE A 218 3.55 11.85 9.62
CA ILE A 218 3.20 10.50 10.06
C ILE A 218 2.69 9.67 8.87
N LEU A 219 1.75 10.20 8.10
CA LEU A 219 1.22 9.50 6.94
C LEU A 219 2.31 9.16 5.92
N THR A 220 3.18 10.11 5.58
CA THR A 220 4.27 9.91 4.61
C THR A 220 5.29 8.89 5.13
N VAL A 221 5.65 8.95 6.42
CA VAL A 221 6.56 7.97 7.04
C VAL A 221 5.94 6.59 6.99
N THR A 222 4.70 6.45 7.46
CA THR A 222 4.05 5.14 7.52
C THR A 222 3.93 4.52 6.12
N THR A 223 3.44 5.26 5.15
CA THR A 223 3.25 4.73 3.78
C THR A 223 4.59 4.44 3.12
N GLY A 224 5.57 5.35 3.18
CA GLY A 224 6.90 5.15 2.60
C GLY A 224 7.68 4.01 3.27
N THR A 225 7.57 3.84 4.60
CA THR A 225 8.22 2.73 5.31
C THR A 225 7.61 1.39 4.90
N VAL A 226 6.29 1.29 4.80
CA VAL A 226 5.62 0.04 4.40
C VAL A 226 6.03 -0.36 2.99
N THR A 227 5.97 0.53 2.00
CA THR A 227 6.39 0.20 0.63
C THR A 227 7.86 -0.20 0.58
N THR A 228 8.76 0.54 1.22
CA THR A 228 10.19 0.22 1.26
C THR A 228 10.46 -1.13 1.93
N CYS A 229 9.80 -1.46 3.05
CA CYS A 229 9.95 -2.76 3.70
C CYS A 229 9.52 -3.91 2.78
N PHE A 230 8.41 -3.75 2.06
CA PHE A 230 7.95 -4.75 1.08
C PHE A 230 8.90 -4.88 -0.10
N THR A 231 9.44 -3.78 -0.63
CA THR A 231 10.43 -3.80 -1.72
C THR A 231 11.74 -4.48 -1.29
N ILE A 232 12.21 -4.24 -0.07
CA ILE A 232 13.40 -4.91 0.48
C ILE A 232 13.13 -6.40 0.69
N ALA A 233 11.95 -6.76 1.21
CA ALA A 233 11.56 -8.17 1.38
C ALA A 233 11.46 -8.89 0.03
N ASP A 234 10.92 -8.23 -1.02
CA ASP A 234 10.89 -8.73 -2.39
C ASP A 234 12.32 -8.96 -2.93
N ALA A 235 13.23 -8.02 -2.73
CA ALA A 235 14.63 -8.16 -3.12
C ALA A 235 15.33 -9.33 -2.40
N ILE A 236 15.07 -9.51 -1.10
CA ILE A 236 15.59 -10.63 -0.33
C ILE A 236 15.03 -11.96 -0.87
N ALA A 237 13.72 -12.03 -1.13
CA ALA A 237 13.08 -13.22 -1.70
C ALA A 237 13.65 -13.56 -3.08
N TYR A 238 13.86 -12.55 -3.93
CA TYR A 238 14.43 -12.70 -5.27
C TYR A 238 15.88 -13.25 -5.25
N ILE A 239 16.66 -12.88 -4.23
CA ILE A 239 18.06 -13.32 -4.11
C ILE A 239 18.18 -14.68 -3.40
N ALA A 240 17.43 -14.88 -2.30
CA ALA A 240 17.61 -16.00 -1.39
C ALA A 240 16.77 -17.23 -1.76
N ALA A 241 15.62 -17.04 -2.40
CA ALA A 241 14.67 -18.12 -2.68
C ALA A 241 14.07 -18.02 -4.10
N PRO A 242 14.89 -18.01 -5.16
CA PRO A 242 14.45 -17.77 -6.54
C PRO A 242 13.51 -18.85 -7.11
N THR A 243 13.49 -20.04 -6.48
CA THR A 243 12.63 -21.17 -6.89
C THR A 243 11.29 -21.22 -6.17
N THR A 244 11.01 -20.22 -5.32
CA THR A 244 9.78 -20.14 -4.52
C THR A 244 8.90 -18.97 -4.97
N PHE A 245 7.62 -19.01 -4.59
CA PHE A 245 6.67 -17.93 -4.95
C PHE A 245 6.63 -16.79 -3.93
N TYR A 246 7.63 -16.68 -3.03
CA TYR A 246 7.75 -15.51 -2.15
C TYR A 246 7.83 -14.19 -2.92
N ILE A 247 8.54 -14.21 -4.06
CA ILE A 247 8.61 -13.07 -4.99
C ILE A 247 7.21 -12.62 -5.40
N LEU A 248 6.36 -13.56 -5.82
CA LEU A 248 5.00 -13.27 -6.28
C LEU A 248 4.15 -12.64 -5.18
N PHE A 249 4.31 -13.11 -3.93
CA PHE A 249 3.61 -12.53 -2.78
C PHE A 249 3.91 -11.03 -2.63
N PHE A 250 5.18 -10.64 -2.65
CA PHE A 250 5.58 -9.25 -2.50
C PHE A 250 5.24 -8.42 -3.73
N THR A 251 5.57 -8.89 -4.93
CA THR A 251 5.29 -8.20 -6.19
C THR A 251 3.80 -7.94 -6.39
N PHE A 252 2.91 -8.92 -6.11
CA PHE A 252 1.46 -8.74 -6.23
C PHE A 252 0.91 -7.73 -5.23
N THR A 253 1.52 -7.63 -4.06
CA THR A 253 1.11 -6.72 -2.99
C THR A 253 1.56 -5.29 -3.23
N LEU A 254 2.76 -5.08 -3.79
CA LEU A 254 3.38 -3.75 -3.94
C LEU A 254 2.50 -2.77 -4.72
N SER A 255 1.91 -3.18 -5.85
CA SER A 255 0.98 -2.34 -6.63
C SER A 255 -0.16 -1.79 -5.76
N LYS A 256 -0.74 -2.64 -4.93
CA LYS A 256 -1.85 -2.30 -4.03
C LYS A 256 -1.42 -1.31 -2.95
N LEU A 257 -0.21 -1.49 -2.40
CA LEU A 257 0.34 -0.60 -1.39
C LEU A 257 0.57 0.81 -1.95
N TYR A 258 1.09 0.94 -3.18
CA TYR A 258 1.29 2.25 -3.83
C TYR A 258 -0.03 3.00 -3.98
N ILE A 259 -1.05 2.35 -4.53
CA ILE A 259 -2.36 2.98 -4.77
C ILE A 259 -3.05 3.33 -3.45
N ASN A 260 -3.08 2.41 -2.49
CA ASN A 260 -3.67 2.65 -1.17
C ASN A 260 -2.96 3.79 -0.43
N SER A 261 -1.63 3.91 -0.54
CA SER A 261 -0.84 5.01 0.00
C SER A 261 -1.28 6.37 -0.57
N LEU A 262 -1.43 6.45 -1.89
CA LEU A 262 -1.88 7.66 -2.56
C LEU A 262 -3.31 8.01 -2.16
N LEU A 263 -4.24 7.06 -2.25
CA LEU A 263 -5.65 7.27 -1.91
C LEU A 263 -5.83 7.67 -0.44
N THR A 264 -5.12 7.03 0.48
CA THR A 264 -5.09 7.43 1.89
C THR A 264 -4.64 8.87 2.04
N THR A 265 -3.60 9.29 1.32
CA THR A 265 -3.12 10.68 1.32
C THR A 265 -4.18 11.65 0.80
N LEU A 266 -4.93 11.28 -0.24
CA LEU A 266 -6.00 12.09 -0.80
C LEU A 266 -7.20 12.18 0.14
N ASN A 267 -7.65 11.08 0.70
CA ASN A 267 -8.82 11.01 1.58
C ASN A 267 -8.57 11.67 2.94
N THR A 268 -7.36 11.55 3.48
CA THR A 268 -7.00 12.14 4.79
C THR A 268 -7.00 13.68 4.77
N ARG A 269 -6.91 14.32 3.61
CA ARG A 269 -6.95 15.80 3.49
C ARG A 269 -8.20 16.41 4.13
N ASP A 270 -9.35 15.76 4.04
CA ASP A 270 -10.60 16.25 4.60
C ASP A 270 -10.63 16.12 6.12
N VAL A 271 -10.17 14.99 6.63
CA VAL A 271 -10.05 14.75 8.07
C VAL A 271 -9.09 15.77 8.71
N ILE A 272 -7.93 15.98 8.12
CA ILE A 272 -6.91 16.92 8.62
C ILE A 272 -7.45 18.35 8.66
N ARG A 273 -8.18 18.80 7.65
CA ARG A 273 -8.72 20.17 7.59
C ARG A 273 -9.87 20.38 8.58
N ASN A 274 -10.72 19.38 8.77
CA ASN A 274 -11.83 19.49 9.73
C ASN A 274 -11.30 19.54 11.17
N PHE A 275 -10.26 18.77 11.50
CA PHE A 275 -9.58 18.92 12.81
C PHE A 275 -8.99 20.32 13.02
N GLY A 276 -8.50 20.97 11.92
CA GLY A 276 -8.06 22.36 12.02
C GLY A 276 -9.20 23.36 12.24
N ARG A 277 -10.45 23.01 11.97
CA ARG A 277 -11.62 23.90 12.10
C ARG A 277 -12.27 23.78 13.49
N TYR A 278 -12.21 22.60 14.10
CA TYR A 278 -12.73 22.32 15.46
C TYR A 278 -11.58 22.31 16.48
N GLY A 279 -10.62 23.26 16.37
CA GLY A 279 -9.44 23.37 17.22
C GLY A 279 -9.79 23.38 18.70
N GLY A 280 -9.54 22.31 19.40
CA GLY A 280 -9.60 22.19 20.84
C GLY A 280 -9.38 20.74 21.25
N ASN A 281 -8.31 20.49 21.98
CA ASN A 281 -8.06 19.35 22.86
C ASN A 281 -8.71 18.00 22.45
N THR A 282 -8.13 17.33 21.49
CA THR A 282 -8.34 15.88 21.38
C THR A 282 -6.98 15.23 21.14
N ASP A 283 -6.61 14.36 22.06
CA ASP A 283 -5.39 13.56 22.03
C ASP A 283 -5.27 12.77 20.73
N ILE A 284 -4.04 12.68 20.24
CA ILE A 284 -3.65 12.13 18.92
C ILE A 284 -4.07 10.65 18.73
N ASN A 285 -4.57 9.99 19.78
CA ASN A 285 -4.81 8.55 19.79
C ASN A 285 -6.23 8.09 19.45
N THR A 286 -7.14 9.00 19.13
CA THR A 286 -8.51 8.62 18.73
C THR A 286 -8.81 9.11 17.33
N ILE A 287 -8.63 8.24 16.33
CA ILE A 287 -9.35 8.35 15.06
C ILE A 287 -10.79 7.90 15.37
N PRO A 288 -11.78 8.80 15.38
CA PRO A 288 -13.15 8.35 15.61
C PRO A 288 -13.57 7.53 14.38
N LEU A 289 -13.84 6.26 14.60
CA LEU A 289 -14.44 5.31 13.64
C LEU A 289 -15.85 5.75 13.17
N THR A 290 -16.41 6.83 13.71
CA THR A 290 -17.73 7.38 13.37
C THR A 290 -17.84 8.00 11.97
N ASN A 291 -16.74 8.16 11.22
CA ASN A 291 -16.80 8.70 9.85
C ASN A 291 -16.84 7.61 8.76
N LEU A 292 -17.03 6.34 9.10
CA LEU A 292 -17.47 5.32 8.16
C LEU A 292 -19.00 5.48 7.98
N GLY A 293 -19.34 6.46 7.14
CA GLY A 293 -20.61 6.69 6.42
C GLY A 293 -21.87 5.90 6.84
N ILE A 294 -22.28 5.96 8.11
CA ILE A 294 -23.66 5.62 8.47
C ILE A 294 -24.39 6.95 8.58
N GLU A 295 -25.06 7.36 7.52
CA GLU A 295 -26.09 8.39 7.57
C GLU A 295 -27.13 7.98 8.61
N ARG A 296 -27.16 8.68 9.73
CA ARG A 296 -28.32 8.66 10.61
C ARG A 296 -29.48 9.32 9.86
N GLY A 297 -30.40 8.51 9.40
CA GLY A 297 -31.73 8.96 9.05
C GLY A 297 -32.34 9.72 10.25
N ASN A 298 -33.12 10.76 9.94
CA ASN A 298 -33.82 11.60 10.89
C ASN A 298 -34.50 10.78 12.01
N ALA A 299 -33.84 10.70 13.16
CA ALA A 299 -34.48 10.34 14.43
C ALA A 299 -34.26 11.52 15.40
N SER A 300 -35.36 12.00 15.95
CA SER A 300 -35.46 13.04 16.98
C SER A 300 -34.47 12.80 18.13
N PRO A 301 -33.98 13.87 18.79
CA PRO A 301 -32.96 13.75 19.82
C PRO A 301 -33.57 13.02 21.05
N LEU A 302 -33.15 11.78 21.23
CA LEU A 302 -33.27 11.10 22.50
C LEU A 302 -32.05 11.52 23.32
N ASP A 303 -32.33 12.22 24.44
CA ASP A 303 -31.35 12.59 25.44
C ASP A 303 -30.68 11.32 26.00
N VAL A 304 -29.48 11.02 25.56
CA VAL A 304 -28.63 10.03 26.21
C VAL A 304 -27.87 10.75 27.30
N VAL A 305 -28.38 10.64 28.50
CA VAL A 305 -27.65 11.02 29.73
C VAL A 305 -26.48 10.04 29.87
N VAL A 306 -25.29 10.47 29.50
CA VAL A 306 -24.04 9.76 29.81
C VAL A 306 -23.70 10.12 31.25
N SER A 307 -23.97 9.20 32.19
CA SER A 307 -23.46 9.29 33.56
C SER A 307 -21.94 9.14 33.52
N GLU A 308 -21.21 10.21 33.78
CA GLU A 308 -19.77 10.16 34.07
C GLU A 308 -19.56 9.39 35.39
N THR A 309 -19.06 8.16 35.28
CA THR A 309 -18.52 7.44 36.43
C THR A 309 -17.12 7.99 36.73
N LYS A 310 -17.03 8.96 37.63
CA LYS A 310 -15.76 9.36 38.22
C LYS A 310 -15.23 8.23 39.10
N ILE A 311 -14.18 7.57 38.68
CA ILE A 311 -13.38 6.72 39.56
C ILE A 311 -12.55 7.65 40.42
N VAL A 312 -13.01 7.87 41.67
CA VAL A 312 -12.23 8.52 42.72
C VAL A 312 -11.27 7.49 43.30
N ALA A 313 -9.99 7.65 43.04
CA ALA A 313 -8.95 6.93 43.76
C ALA A 313 -8.96 7.41 45.23
N ILE A 314 -9.27 6.52 46.15
CA ILE A 314 -9.15 6.74 47.58
C ILE A 314 -7.67 6.69 47.93
N SER A 315 -7.11 7.82 48.29
CA SER A 315 -5.87 7.94 49.03
C SER A 315 -6.18 8.39 50.44
N ASP A 316 -5.77 7.58 51.40
CA ASP A 316 -5.96 7.74 52.83
C ASP A 316 -5.53 9.10 53.41
N GLY A 317 -6.30 9.60 54.33
CA GLY A 317 -5.75 10.40 55.41
C GLY A 317 -6.45 11.71 55.76
N LYS A 318 -7.30 11.63 56.78
CA LYS A 318 -7.58 12.67 57.82
C LYS A 318 -8.29 13.99 57.42
N ASN A 319 -9.45 14.14 57.87
CA ASN A 319 -10.03 15.06 58.86
C ASN A 319 -11.49 15.35 58.61
N MET A 320 -12.30 14.97 59.58
CA MET A 320 -13.71 15.39 59.78
C MET A 320 -13.76 16.89 60.01
N SER A 321 -14.73 17.58 59.42
CA SER A 321 -15.49 18.64 60.03
C SER A 321 -16.81 18.80 59.28
N GLU A 322 -17.86 18.97 60.07
CA GLU A 322 -19.28 19.10 59.77
C GLU A 322 -19.62 20.19 58.77
N ALA A 323 -20.60 19.93 57.93
CA ALA A 323 -21.49 20.97 57.38
C ALA A 323 -22.81 20.36 56.88
N SER A 324 -23.84 20.56 57.68
CA SER A 324 -25.25 20.83 57.41
C SER A 324 -25.92 20.50 56.10
N VAL A 325 -27.00 19.72 56.24
CA VAL A 325 -28.07 19.44 55.29
C VAL A 325 -28.98 20.67 55.12
N PRO A 326 -29.38 21.06 53.91
CA PRO A 326 -30.56 21.90 53.70
C PRO A 326 -31.75 21.01 53.32
N SER A 327 -32.80 21.22 54.10
CA SER A 327 -34.14 20.67 54.00
C SER A 327 -34.88 21.12 52.75
N PHE A 328 -35.58 20.18 52.12
CA PHE A 328 -36.65 20.45 51.17
C PHE A 328 -37.90 20.95 51.87
N HIS A 329 -38.49 22.00 51.33
CA HIS A 329 -39.92 22.35 51.54
C HIS A 329 -40.58 22.69 50.21
N ALA A 330 -41.66 21.94 49.93
CA ALA A 330 -42.84 22.15 49.08
C ALA A 330 -42.66 22.60 47.64
#